data_10bb01f890e6a7c1935641e67329f4e3
#
_entry.id   10bb01f890e6a7c1935641e67329f4e3
#
_cell.length_a   1.000
_cell.length_b   1.000
_cell.length_c   1.000
_cell.angle_alpha   90.00
_cell.angle_beta   90.00
_cell.angle_gamma   90.00
#
_symmetry.space_group_name_H-M   'P 1'
#
loop_
_entity.id
_entity.type
_entity.pdbx_description
1 polymer ?
#
loop_
_entity_poly.entity_id
_entity_poly.type
_entity_poly.pdbx_seq_one_letter_code
_entity_poly.pdbx_strand_id
1 'polypeptide(L)'
;MKALAQTKTTTSFTTIDQRSGYYMPKNPTTLSVSICGSYHRHLRKMHKIIQECKKLGIEVHIPRYPVRKSSVNGFVFLKGERGTPKQLQEKNFDAIARSSFVLVVNTNGYIGSSTAMEIGYAIAKDVPIFCTDKPKDYIFQLYSQYGKTLPEITEILTRS
;
A
#
# COMPACT_ATOMS: atom_id res chain seq x y z
N MET A 1 30.01 -32.69 -39.31
CA MET A 1 30.27 -31.46 -38.50
C MET A 1 28.96 -30.88 -38.00
N LYS A 2 28.62 -31.04 -36.73
CA LYS A 2 27.40 -30.48 -36.08
C LYS A 2 27.81 -29.30 -35.24
N ALA A 3 27.30 -28.13 -35.56
CA ALA A 3 27.48 -26.90 -34.79
C ALA A 3 26.64 -26.94 -33.50
N LEU A 4 27.26 -26.79 -32.35
CA LEU A 4 26.59 -26.61 -31.07
C LEU A 4 26.09 -25.16 -30.98
N ALA A 5 24.80 -25.00 -30.81
CA ALA A 5 24.20 -23.72 -30.45
C ALA A 5 24.47 -23.42 -28.96
N GLN A 6 25.19 -22.35 -28.68
CA GLN A 6 25.37 -21.84 -27.31
C GLN A 6 24.15 -21.02 -26.93
N THR A 7 23.38 -21.53 -25.97
CA THR A 7 22.34 -20.78 -25.27
C THR A 7 23.02 -19.79 -24.30
N LYS A 8 22.91 -18.49 -24.61
CA LYS A 8 23.31 -17.41 -23.69
C LYS A 8 22.29 -17.32 -22.56
N THR A 9 22.66 -17.81 -21.39
CA THR A 9 21.94 -17.57 -20.14
C THR A 9 22.23 -16.13 -19.70
N THR A 10 21.25 -15.25 -19.84
CA THR A 10 21.34 -13.86 -19.35
C THR A 10 21.13 -13.87 -17.85
N THR A 11 22.21 -13.86 -17.09
CA THR A 11 22.18 -13.68 -15.63
C THR A 11 21.92 -12.21 -15.34
N SER A 12 20.73 -11.88 -14.88
CA SER A 12 20.39 -10.52 -14.43
C SER A 12 21.06 -10.27 -13.08
N PHE A 13 22.09 -9.44 -13.06
CA PHE A 13 22.73 -8.99 -11.81
C PHE A 13 21.81 -7.99 -11.10
N THR A 14 21.43 -8.31 -9.87
CA THR A 14 20.73 -7.41 -8.95
C THR A 14 21.73 -6.43 -8.38
N THR A 15 21.54 -5.15 -8.60
CA THR A 15 22.39 -4.11 -8.00
C THR A 15 21.81 -3.77 -6.62
N ILE A 16 22.58 -3.99 -5.56
CA ILE A 16 22.26 -3.56 -4.19
C ILE A 16 22.79 -2.14 -4.02
N ASP A 17 21.93 -1.18 -3.68
CA ASP A 17 22.41 0.12 -3.22
C ASP A 17 23.03 -0.04 -1.84
N GLN A 18 24.35 0.11 -1.76
CA GLN A 18 25.12 -0.07 -0.53
C GLN A 18 24.90 1.02 0.53
N ARG A 19 24.13 2.08 0.22
CA ARG A 19 23.88 3.19 1.16
C ARG A 19 22.60 3.01 1.99
N SER A 20 21.62 2.24 1.51
CA SER A 20 20.30 2.10 2.19
C SER A 20 19.94 0.67 2.58
N GLY A 21 20.61 -0.34 2.05
CA GLY A 21 20.28 -1.75 2.33
C GLY A 21 18.93 -2.22 1.77
N TYR A 22 18.30 -1.41 0.89
CA TYR A 22 16.98 -1.69 0.35
C TYR A 22 17.02 -2.51 -0.93
N TYR A 23 16.14 -3.50 -1.00
CA TYR A 23 15.78 -4.17 -2.23
C TYR A 23 14.88 -3.24 -3.06
N MET A 24 15.45 -2.51 -3.99
CA MET A 24 14.68 -1.85 -5.04
C MET A 24 14.40 -2.86 -6.15
N PRO A 25 13.14 -3.23 -6.42
CA PRO A 25 12.84 -3.99 -7.62
C PRO A 25 13.23 -3.15 -8.83
N LYS A 26 14.08 -3.71 -9.69
CA LYS A 26 14.43 -3.08 -10.98
C LYS A 26 13.14 -2.90 -11.79
N ASN A 27 12.72 -1.64 -11.96
CA ASN A 27 11.51 -1.21 -12.66
C ASN A 27 10.23 -1.90 -12.16
N PRO A 28 9.51 -1.34 -11.22
CA PRO A 28 8.12 -1.68 -11.08
C PRO A 28 7.40 -1.12 -12.31
N THR A 29 7.15 -1.98 -13.30
CA THR A 29 6.33 -1.63 -14.47
C THR A 29 4.93 -1.18 -14.04
N THR A 30 4.55 -1.41 -12.78
CA THR A 30 3.24 -1.06 -12.22
C THR A 30 3.38 -0.71 -10.74
N LEU A 31 2.99 0.50 -10.35
CA LEU A 31 2.89 0.87 -8.94
C LEU A 31 1.77 0.06 -8.25
N SER A 32 1.97 -0.24 -6.97
CA SER A 32 0.97 -0.93 -6.15
C SER A 32 0.71 -0.19 -4.85
N VAL A 33 -0.52 -0.28 -4.34
CA VAL A 33 -0.96 0.44 -3.15
C VAL A 33 -1.73 -0.44 -2.18
N SER A 34 -1.49 -0.25 -0.88
CA SER A 34 -2.37 -0.66 0.20
C SER A 34 -3.13 0.56 0.72
N ILE A 35 -4.46 0.51 0.65
CA ILE A 35 -5.34 1.60 1.09
C ILE A 35 -5.83 1.28 2.50
N CYS A 36 -5.34 2.04 3.48
CA CYS A 36 -5.66 1.90 4.90
C CYS A 36 -6.66 2.95 5.36
N GLY A 37 -7.35 2.69 6.46
CA GLY A 37 -8.28 3.64 7.07
C GLY A 37 -9.49 2.97 7.70
N SER A 38 -10.37 3.75 8.31
CA SER A 38 -11.57 3.22 8.96
C SER A 38 -12.62 2.75 7.96
N TYR A 39 -12.82 1.44 7.84
CA TYR A 39 -13.88 0.87 6.99
C TYR A 39 -15.29 1.25 7.46
N HIS A 40 -15.46 1.61 8.73
CA HIS A 40 -16.71 2.17 9.23
C HIS A 40 -17.02 3.55 8.67
N ARG A 41 -16.00 4.41 8.58
CA ARG A 41 -16.18 5.84 8.28
C ARG A 41 -15.88 6.17 6.82
N HIS A 42 -14.93 5.48 6.21
CA HIS A 42 -14.33 5.94 4.96
C HIS A 42 -14.54 5.00 3.76
N LEU A 43 -15.29 3.91 3.92
CA LEU A 43 -15.44 2.88 2.89
C LEU A 43 -15.87 3.43 1.52
N ARG A 44 -16.81 4.41 1.52
CA ARG A 44 -17.25 5.05 0.27
C ARG A 44 -16.13 5.85 -0.42
N LYS A 45 -15.30 6.56 0.37
CA LYS A 45 -14.14 7.30 -0.15
C LYS A 45 -13.08 6.34 -0.68
N MET A 46 -12.81 5.25 0.03
CA MET A 46 -11.91 4.19 -0.42
C MET A 46 -12.36 3.58 -1.75
N HIS A 47 -13.65 3.32 -1.90
CA HIS A 47 -14.17 2.79 -3.16
C HIS A 47 -13.88 3.72 -4.35
N LYS A 48 -14.07 5.04 -4.19
CA LYS A 48 -13.74 6.02 -5.24
C LYS A 48 -12.24 6.00 -5.55
N ILE A 49 -11.39 5.98 -4.55
CA ILE A 49 -9.93 5.92 -4.69
C ILE A 49 -9.49 4.65 -5.43
N ILE A 50 -10.08 3.49 -5.11
CA ILE A 50 -9.81 2.23 -5.81
C ILE A 50 -10.14 2.34 -7.30
N GLN A 51 -11.26 2.98 -7.65
CA GLN A 51 -11.62 3.20 -9.06
C GLN A 51 -10.62 4.13 -9.77
N GLU A 52 -10.12 5.14 -9.07
CA GLU A 52 -9.10 6.04 -9.59
C GLU A 52 -7.76 5.33 -9.77
N CYS A 53 -7.32 4.53 -8.78
CA CYS A 53 -6.13 3.67 -8.91
C CYS A 53 -6.21 2.78 -10.17
N LYS A 54 -7.34 2.12 -10.40
CA LYS A 54 -7.56 1.29 -11.59
C LYS A 54 -7.40 2.07 -12.90
N LYS A 55 -7.93 3.30 -12.97
CA LYS A 55 -7.80 4.16 -14.16
C LYS A 55 -6.34 4.56 -14.43
N LEU A 56 -5.55 4.71 -13.36
CA LEU A 56 -4.13 5.05 -13.43
C LEU A 56 -3.20 3.84 -13.58
N GLY A 57 -3.74 2.61 -13.65
CA GLY A 57 -2.94 1.40 -13.73
C GLY A 57 -2.21 1.03 -12.44
N ILE A 58 -2.65 1.56 -11.28
CA ILE A 58 -2.08 1.25 -9.97
C ILE A 58 -2.77 -0.01 -9.43
N GLU A 59 -1.98 -1.03 -9.08
CA GLU A 59 -2.49 -2.25 -8.48
C GLU A 59 -2.92 -2.01 -7.02
N VAL A 60 -4.13 -2.41 -6.64
CA VAL A 60 -4.63 -2.29 -5.27
C VAL A 60 -4.53 -3.64 -4.56
N HIS A 61 -3.67 -3.73 -3.56
CA HIS A 61 -3.51 -4.94 -2.74
C HIS A 61 -4.63 -5.10 -1.72
N ILE A 62 -4.98 -4.03 -1.00
CA ILE A 62 -6.07 -3.98 -0.02
C ILE A 62 -6.76 -2.60 -0.05
N PRO A 63 -8.09 -2.54 0.24
CA PRO A 63 -9.02 -3.67 0.27
C PRO A 63 -9.35 -4.15 -1.15
N ARG A 64 -9.45 -5.46 -1.35
CA ARG A 64 -9.79 -6.03 -2.67
C ARG A 64 -11.26 -5.78 -3.05
N TYR A 65 -12.15 -5.91 -2.06
CA TYR A 65 -13.60 -5.72 -2.21
C TYR A 65 -14.12 -4.81 -1.11
N PRO A 66 -14.19 -3.49 -1.31
CA PRO A 66 -14.59 -2.54 -0.28
C PRO A 66 -16.12 -2.54 -0.05
N VAL A 67 -16.67 -3.71 0.24
CA VAL A 67 -18.08 -3.91 0.57
C VAL A 67 -18.17 -4.52 1.95
N ARG A 68 -18.77 -3.81 2.90
CA ARG A 68 -18.97 -4.29 4.28
C ARG A 68 -19.89 -5.52 4.29
N LYS A 69 -19.44 -6.58 4.97
CA LYS A 69 -20.24 -7.78 5.22
C LYS A 69 -20.82 -7.78 6.63
N SER A 70 -20.00 -7.54 7.65
CA SER A 70 -20.39 -7.57 9.06
C SER A 70 -19.37 -6.78 9.90
N SER A 71 -19.63 -6.65 11.21
CA SER A 71 -18.65 -6.17 12.16
C SER A 71 -18.78 -6.90 13.50
N VAL A 72 -17.65 -7.12 14.18
CA VAL A 72 -17.58 -7.74 15.50
C VAL A 72 -16.60 -6.92 16.35
N ASN A 73 -17.05 -6.46 17.52
CA ASN A 73 -16.23 -5.65 18.43
C ASN A 73 -15.49 -4.47 17.73
N GLY A 74 -16.20 -3.80 16.81
CA GLY A 74 -15.64 -2.68 16.03
C GLY A 74 -14.77 -3.08 14.85
N PHE A 75 -14.36 -4.33 14.69
CA PHE A 75 -13.66 -4.82 13.50
C PHE A 75 -14.65 -5.06 12.37
N VAL A 76 -14.40 -4.49 11.19
CA VAL A 76 -15.25 -4.63 10.00
C VAL A 76 -14.71 -5.73 9.10
N PHE A 77 -15.56 -6.68 8.78
CA PHE A 77 -15.30 -7.71 7.77
C PHE A 77 -15.83 -7.23 6.41
N LEU A 78 -15.00 -7.34 5.40
CA LEU A 78 -15.39 -7.05 4.03
C LEU A 78 -15.85 -8.31 3.29
N LYS A 79 -16.55 -8.13 2.17
CA LYS A 79 -17.01 -9.22 1.32
C LYS A 79 -15.81 -10.03 0.81
N GLY A 80 -15.89 -11.37 0.96
CA GLY A 80 -14.81 -12.28 0.53
C GLY A 80 -13.73 -12.52 1.56
N GLU A 81 -13.66 -11.76 2.65
CA GLU A 81 -12.72 -12.00 3.73
C GLU A 81 -13.12 -13.24 4.55
N ARG A 82 -12.12 -14.04 4.90
CA ARG A 82 -12.24 -15.25 5.75
C ARG A 82 -11.08 -15.26 6.74
N GLY A 83 -11.38 -15.59 7.99
CA GLY A 83 -10.43 -15.69 9.08
C GLY A 83 -10.83 -14.84 10.30
N THR A 84 -10.01 -14.88 11.33
CA THR A 84 -10.16 -14.05 12.53
C THR A 84 -9.70 -12.62 12.25
N PRO A 85 -10.10 -11.62 13.06
CA PRO A 85 -9.57 -10.25 12.95
C PRO A 85 -8.04 -10.19 12.93
N LYS A 86 -7.38 -11.00 13.78
CA LYS A 86 -5.91 -11.08 13.81
C LYS A 86 -5.34 -11.55 12.47
N GLN A 87 -5.86 -12.65 11.92
CA GLN A 87 -5.40 -13.18 10.63
C GLN A 87 -5.63 -12.19 9.47
N LEU A 88 -6.74 -11.44 9.51
CA LEU A 88 -7.01 -10.42 8.50
C LEU A 88 -6.05 -9.24 8.64
N GLN A 89 -5.73 -8.82 9.87
CA GLN A 89 -4.74 -7.78 10.10
C GLN A 89 -3.33 -8.20 9.65
N GLU A 90 -2.93 -9.46 9.90
CA GLU A 90 -1.67 -10.01 9.40
C GLU A 90 -1.61 -10.03 7.87
N LYS A 91 -2.70 -10.38 7.18
CA LYS A 91 -2.79 -10.26 5.72
C LYS A 91 -2.66 -8.81 5.22
N ASN A 92 -3.18 -7.85 5.98
CA ASN A 92 -3.00 -6.44 5.66
C ASN A 92 -1.53 -6.04 5.78
N PHE A 93 -0.83 -6.47 6.82
CA PHE A 93 0.61 -6.24 6.96
C PHE A 93 1.40 -6.82 5.80
N ASP A 94 1.11 -8.07 5.40
CA ASP A 94 1.77 -8.68 4.23
C ASP A 94 1.50 -7.90 2.94
N ALA A 95 0.30 -7.38 2.77
CA ALA A 95 -0.04 -6.53 1.63
C ALA A 95 0.72 -5.21 1.65
N ILE A 96 0.81 -4.54 2.81
CA ILE A 96 1.57 -3.32 3.01
C ILE A 96 3.04 -3.53 2.66
N ALA A 97 3.67 -4.59 3.18
CA ALA A 97 5.08 -4.89 2.93
C ALA A 97 5.43 -5.07 1.44
N ARG A 98 4.45 -5.40 0.61
CA ARG A 98 4.62 -5.61 -0.85
C ARG A 98 4.15 -4.43 -1.69
N SER A 99 3.61 -3.39 -1.08
CA SER A 99 3.09 -2.22 -1.79
C SER A 99 4.20 -1.21 -2.09
N SER A 100 4.09 -0.53 -3.22
CA SER A 100 4.96 0.61 -3.54
C SER A 100 4.73 1.79 -2.60
N PHE A 101 3.51 1.90 -2.05
CA PHE A 101 3.15 2.90 -1.04
C PHE A 101 1.88 2.51 -0.29
N VAL A 102 1.65 3.20 0.83
CA VAL A 102 0.41 3.14 1.60
C VAL A 102 -0.35 4.45 1.42
N LEU A 103 -1.64 4.35 1.14
CA LEU A 103 -2.55 5.50 1.11
C LEU A 103 -3.55 5.39 2.28
N VAL A 104 -3.43 6.30 3.23
CA VAL A 104 -4.30 6.38 4.41
C VAL A 104 -5.48 7.31 4.10
N VAL A 105 -6.68 6.74 4.13
CA VAL A 105 -7.93 7.51 4.00
C VAL A 105 -8.36 7.97 5.39
N ASN A 106 -8.04 9.22 5.72
CA ASN A 106 -8.18 9.82 7.05
C ASN A 106 -9.02 11.10 7.04
N THR A 107 -10.23 11.05 6.49
CA THR A 107 -11.12 12.22 6.40
C THR A 107 -11.17 13.01 7.71
N ASN A 108 -11.00 14.32 7.61
CA ASN A 108 -10.86 15.24 8.76
C ASN A 108 -9.66 14.85 9.69
N GLY A 109 -8.63 14.21 9.16
CA GLY A 109 -7.41 13.87 9.88
C GLY A 109 -7.54 12.71 10.88
N TYR A 110 -8.67 11.99 10.92
CA TYR A 110 -8.90 10.89 11.85
C TYR A 110 -8.14 9.63 11.46
N ILE A 111 -7.38 9.07 12.40
CA ILE A 111 -6.68 7.79 12.28
C ILE A 111 -7.11 6.91 13.46
N GLY A 112 -7.72 5.75 13.16
CA GLY A 112 -8.12 4.77 14.17
C GLY A 112 -6.97 3.83 14.55
N SER A 113 -7.14 3.06 15.64
CA SER A 113 -6.08 2.20 16.20
C SER A 113 -5.54 1.16 15.21
N SER A 114 -6.40 0.47 14.45
CA SER A 114 -5.95 -0.48 13.42
C SER A 114 -5.13 0.21 12.33
N THR A 115 -5.57 1.39 11.89
CA THR A 115 -4.84 2.18 10.90
C THR A 115 -3.50 2.68 11.45
N ALA A 116 -3.44 3.04 12.74
CA ALA A 116 -2.19 3.41 13.40
C ALA A 116 -1.18 2.24 13.43
N MET A 117 -1.65 1.00 13.67
CA MET A 117 -0.81 -0.20 13.57
C MET A 117 -0.30 -0.42 12.15
N GLU A 118 -1.13 -0.21 11.14
CA GLU A 118 -0.76 -0.32 9.72
C GLU A 118 0.29 0.73 9.32
N ILE A 119 0.13 1.97 9.79
CA ILE A 119 1.12 3.05 9.60
C ILE A 119 2.45 2.67 10.27
N GLY A 120 2.43 2.23 11.53
CA GLY A 120 3.64 1.80 12.24
C GLY A 120 4.35 0.65 11.53
N TYR A 121 3.59 -0.29 10.98
CA TYR A 121 4.15 -1.39 10.20
C TYR A 121 4.76 -0.91 8.88
N ALA A 122 4.10 0.01 8.17
CA ALA A 122 4.63 0.61 6.96
C ALA A 122 5.95 1.37 7.23
N ILE A 123 6.04 2.12 8.34
CA ILE A 123 7.27 2.78 8.77
C ILE A 123 8.39 1.75 8.98
N ALA A 124 8.11 0.66 9.70
CA ALA A 124 9.10 -0.39 9.97
C ALA A 124 9.54 -1.16 8.72
N LYS A 125 8.79 -1.06 7.62
CA LYS A 125 9.10 -1.66 6.31
C LYS A 125 9.57 -0.62 5.28
N ASP A 126 9.74 0.62 5.71
CA ASP A 126 10.16 1.76 4.85
C ASP A 126 9.26 1.95 3.61
N VAL A 127 8.00 1.60 3.74
CA VAL A 127 7.00 1.82 2.71
C VAL A 127 6.52 3.28 2.81
N PRO A 128 6.62 4.09 1.73
CA PRO A 128 6.14 5.47 1.72
C PRO A 128 4.66 5.59 2.11
N ILE A 129 4.33 6.59 2.93
CA ILE A 129 2.99 6.79 3.46
C ILE A 129 2.43 8.13 2.98
N PHE A 130 1.25 8.08 2.39
CA PHE A 130 0.47 9.26 2.00
C PHE A 130 -0.87 9.25 2.72
N CYS A 131 -1.29 10.42 3.22
CA CYS A 131 -2.60 10.61 3.84
C CYS A 131 -3.48 11.50 2.95
N THR A 132 -4.77 11.18 2.84
CA THR A 132 -5.70 12.02 2.05
C THR A 132 -5.87 13.41 2.64
N ASP A 133 -5.90 13.50 3.96
CA ASP A 133 -6.03 14.76 4.69
C ASP A 133 -4.87 14.90 5.70
N LYS A 134 -4.58 16.11 6.15
CA LYS A 134 -3.58 16.33 7.20
C LYS A 134 -3.98 15.56 8.47
N PRO A 135 -3.13 14.66 8.99
CA PRO A 135 -3.42 13.95 10.24
C PRO A 135 -3.58 14.92 11.42
N LYS A 136 -4.52 14.62 12.35
CA LYS A 136 -4.67 15.42 13.57
C LYS A 136 -3.48 15.25 14.51
N ASP A 137 -3.05 14.00 14.70
CA ASP A 137 -1.89 13.68 15.53
C ASP A 137 -0.60 14.08 14.81
N TYR A 138 0.21 14.90 15.48
CA TYR A 138 1.46 15.42 14.95
C TYR A 138 2.46 14.32 14.58
N ILE A 139 2.49 13.22 15.34
CA ILE A 139 3.40 12.12 15.07
C ILE A 139 3.19 11.54 13.65
N PHE A 140 1.94 11.40 13.19
CA PHE A 140 1.66 10.90 11.83
C PHE A 140 2.02 11.91 10.74
N GLN A 141 2.01 13.22 11.07
CA GLN A 141 2.46 14.26 10.13
C GLN A 141 3.96 14.16 9.84
N LEU A 142 4.76 13.67 10.79
CA LEU A 142 6.21 13.49 10.64
C LEU A 142 6.58 12.32 9.71
N TYR A 143 5.72 11.31 9.62
CA TYR A 143 5.98 10.07 8.88
C TYR A 143 5.16 9.92 7.60
N SER A 144 4.36 10.92 7.23
CA SER A 144 3.52 10.87 6.03
C SER A 144 3.52 12.17 5.25
N GLN A 145 3.32 12.07 3.95
CA GLN A 145 2.91 13.20 3.13
C GLN A 145 1.38 13.24 3.08
N TYR A 146 0.78 14.41 2.94
CA TYR A 146 -0.68 14.56 2.93
C TYR A 146 -1.15 15.59 1.90
N GLY A 147 -2.44 15.50 1.54
CA GLY A 147 -3.08 16.40 0.59
C GLY A 147 -2.60 16.24 -0.85
N LYS A 148 -1.97 15.10 -1.20
CA LYS A 148 -1.53 14.78 -2.56
C LYS A 148 -2.59 13.98 -3.31
N THR A 149 -2.77 14.28 -4.59
CA THR A 149 -3.57 13.48 -5.51
C THR A 149 -2.81 12.23 -5.96
N LEU A 150 -3.52 11.21 -6.44
CA LEU A 150 -2.87 9.99 -6.95
C LEU A 150 -1.88 10.27 -8.11
N PRO A 151 -2.16 11.15 -9.08
CA PRO A 151 -1.17 11.54 -10.08
C PRO A 151 0.10 12.14 -9.47
N GLU A 152 -0.02 13.05 -8.49
CA GLU A 152 1.15 13.64 -7.80
C GLU A 152 1.95 12.59 -7.04
N ILE A 153 1.28 11.64 -6.37
CA ILE A 153 1.95 10.50 -5.67
C ILE A 153 2.71 9.66 -6.69
N THR A 154 2.08 9.34 -7.82
CA THR A 154 2.71 8.57 -8.90
C THR A 154 3.97 9.27 -9.39
N GLU A 155 3.90 10.57 -9.61
CA GLU A 155 5.04 11.38 -10.06
C GLU A 155 6.18 11.38 -9.03
N ILE A 156 5.88 11.56 -7.73
CA ILE A 156 6.87 11.50 -6.66
C ILE A 156 7.60 10.15 -6.65
N LEU A 157 6.86 9.03 -6.74
CA LEU A 157 7.42 7.69 -6.64
C LEU A 157 8.18 7.24 -7.90
N THR A 158 7.91 7.84 -9.05
CA THR A 158 8.59 7.49 -10.31
C THR A 158 9.81 8.36 -10.60
N ARG A 159 9.95 9.50 -9.93
CA ARG A 159 11.13 10.40 -10.05
C ARG A 159 12.25 10.07 -9.05
N SER A 160 11.95 9.23 -8.05
CA SER A 160 12.93 8.79 -7.03
C SER A 160 13.68 7.56 -7.50
#